data_0686198276ab2339f09adce4935d7008
#
_entry.id   0686198276ab2339f09adce4935d7008
#
_cell.length_a   1.000
_cell.length_b   1.000
_cell.length_c   1.000
_cell.angle_alpha   90.00
_cell.angle_beta   90.00
_cell.angle_gamma   90.00
#
_symmetry.space_group_name_H-M   'P 1'
#
loop_
_entity.id
_entity.type
_entity.pdbx_description
1 polymer ?
#
loop_
_entity_poly.entity_id
_entity_poly.type
_entity_poly.pdbx_seq_one_letter_code
_entity_poly.pdbx_strand_id
1 'polypeptide(L)'
;MALLLLLLPLLALQAESTTFTFTNKCKTTVWPGALSNSGTAPLGTTGFELPTGATRAVQAPAGWSGRFFARTGCTFDSSGHGTCATADCGSGQVECNGAGAAPPATLAEFTLAGPSSSQDFYDVSLVDGYNIAMLVEASGGCAATGCAVDLNRRCPAELRVGDGDGQACRSACEAFGTPEYCCKGAYANPGTCRPSVYSQMFKSACPRSYSYAFDDPTSTFTCTGPADYSITFCPDSTPSQKATRDSTTTSAPKAKGVVLEGGGGEGGSEGESWLASLAVGSGAPSRTRVSILHQASLTLFSTTVAIFLLFLGFC
;
A
#
# COMPACT_ATOMS: atom_id res chain seq x y z
N MET A 1 -39.55 -27.96 39.82
CA MET A 1 -39.34 -26.76 38.99
C MET A 1 -37.93 -26.85 38.39
N ALA A 2 -37.89 -27.25 37.14
CA ALA A 2 -36.63 -27.46 36.42
C ALA A 2 -36.10 -26.13 35.91
N LEU A 3 -34.94 -25.73 36.37
CA LEU A 3 -34.20 -24.57 35.90
C LEU A 3 -33.50 -24.94 34.58
N LEU A 4 -34.10 -24.62 33.47
CA LEU A 4 -33.56 -24.82 32.12
C LEU A 4 -32.50 -23.74 31.89
N LEU A 5 -31.24 -24.07 32.14
CA LEU A 5 -30.10 -23.25 31.74
C LEU A 5 -29.98 -23.28 30.23
N LEU A 6 -30.46 -22.26 29.57
CA LEU A 6 -30.18 -21.93 28.18
C LEU A 6 -28.70 -21.51 28.08
N LEU A 7 -27.82 -22.46 27.82
CA LEU A 7 -26.50 -22.24 27.27
C LEU A 7 -26.67 -21.76 25.82
N LEU A 8 -26.77 -20.47 25.62
CA LEU A 8 -26.56 -19.87 24.32
C LEU A 8 -25.07 -20.08 23.99
N PRO A 9 -24.71 -20.81 22.91
CA PRO A 9 -23.38 -20.80 22.43
C PRO A 9 -23.08 -19.36 21.95
N LEU A 10 -22.19 -18.69 22.66
CA LEU A 10 -21.54 -17.50 22.11
C LEU A 10 -20.78 -17.97 20.87
N LEU A 11 -21.40 -17.92 19.70
CA LEU A 11 -20.68 -17.94 18.44
C LEU A 11 -19.83 -16.66 18.45
N ALA A 12 -18.60 -16.80 18.94
CA ALA A 12 -17.57 -15.82 18.66
C ALA A 12 -17.44 -15.78 17.14
N LEU A 13 -18.01 -14.76 16.49
CA LEU A 13 -17.63 -14.40 15.14
C LEU A 13 -16.13 -14.18 15.21
N GLN A 14 -15.37 -15.17 14.77
CA GLN A 14 -13.95 -15.00 14.51
C GLN A 14 -13.89 -13.95 13.38
N ALA A 15 -13.58 -12.73 13.72
CA ALA A 15 -13.27 -11.73 12.73
C ALA A 15 -12.04 -12.26 11.98
N GLU A 16 -12.23 -12.65 10.72
CA GLU A 16 -11.12 -13.09 9.88
C GLU A 16 -10.10 -11.96 9.83
N SER A 17 -8.88 -12.27 10.22
CA SER A 17 -7.76 -11.33 10.20
C SER A 17 -6.69 -11.87 9.28
N THR A 18 -6.12 -10.98 8.48
CA THR A 18 -4.98 -11.28 7.61
C THR A 18 -3.68 -11.04 8.37
N THR A 19 -2.73 -11.97 8.29
CA THR A 19 -1.40 -11.82 8.87
C THR A 19 -0.43 -11.29 7.83
N PHE A 20 0.18 -10.16 8.12
CA PHE A 20 1.34 -9.63 7.38
C PHE A 20 2.62 -10.00 8.12
N THR A 21 3.48 -10.81 7.48
CA THR A 21 4.77 -11.24 8.04
C THR A 21 5.89 -10.48 7.35
N PHE A 22 6.57 -9.60 8.08
CA PHE A 22 7.69 -8.80 7.59
C PHE A 22 9.00 -9.54 7.88
N THR A 23 9.88 -9.64 6.88
CA THR A 23 11.21 -10.24 7.01
C THR A 23 12.28 -9.30 6.47
N ASN A 24 13.28 -9.00 7.28
CA ASN A 24 14.43 -8.19 6.86
C ASN A 24 15.60 -9.07 6.45
N LYS A 25 15.87 -9.15 5.15
CA LYS A 25 17.07 -9.79 4.58
C LYS A 25 18.15 -8.78 4.18
N CYS A 26 17.95 -7.49 4.47
CA CYS A 26 18.96 -6.48 4.24
C CYS A 26 20.14 -6.64 5.18
N LYS A 27 21.27 -6.04 4.82
CA LYS A 27 22.49 -6.03 5.64
C LYS A 27 22.41 -5.08 6.84
N THR A 28 21.38 -4.25 6.89
CA THR A 28 21.15 -3.23 7.92
C THR A 28 19.74 -3.35 8.47
N THR A 29 19.52 -2.78 9.64
CA THR A 29 18.18 -2.60 10.20
C THR A 29 17.31 -1.78 9.25
N VAL A 30 16.03 -2.15 9.14
CA VAL A 30 15.00 -1.36 8.47
C VAL A 30 13.88 -1.03 9.49
N TRP A 31 13.13 0.02 9.22
CA TRP A 31 12.00 0.43 10.07
C TRP A 31 10.72 0.44 9.25
N PRO A 32 10.02 -0.71 9.15
CA PRO A 32 8.72 -0.73 8.48
C PRO A 32 7.77 0.31 9.04
N GLY A 33 6.99 0.91 8.15
CA GLY A 33 5.90 1.82 8.48
C GLY A 33 4.61 1.37 7.83
N ALA A 34 3.48 1.74 8.41
CA ALA A 34 2.15 1.44 7.91
C ALA A 34 1.28 2.69 7.90
N LEU A 35 0.55 2.89 6.80
CA LEU A 35 -0.48 3.91 6.66
C LEU A 35 -1.78 3.24 6.26
N SER A 36 -2.78 3.25 7.14
CA SER A 36 -4.15 2.84 6.81
C SER A 36 -4.83 3.91 5.97
N ASN A 37 -5.59 3.50 4.97
CA ASN A 37 -6.37 4.42 4.14
C ASN A 37 -7.52 5.03 4.95
N SER A 38 -7.99 6.19 4.51
CA SER A 38 -9.15 6.85 5.11
C SER A 38 -10.36 5.90 5.15
N GLY A 39 -11.02 5.84 6.29
CA GLY A 39 -12.19 4.97 6.49
C GLY A 39 -11.88 3.54 6.92
N THR A 40 -10.60 3.15 7.02
CA THR A 40 -10.21 1.84 7.59
C THR A 40 -9.61 2.00 8.98
N ALA A 41 -9.75 0.95 9.81
CA ALA A 41 -9.19 0.96 11.15
C ALA A 41 -7.65 1.01 11.09
N PRO A 42 -6.99 1.74 12.01
CA PRO A 42 -5.54 1.66 12.14
C PRO A 42 -5.12 0.26 12.59
N LEU A 43 -3.91 -0.15 12.19
CA LEU A 43 -3.29 -1.37 12.68
C LEU A 43 -2.81 -1.20 14.12
N GLY A 44 -2.52 -2.29 14.81
CA GLY A 44 -1.99 -2.29 16.18
C GLY A 44 -0.61 -1.63 16.30
N THR A 45 0.09 -1.37 15.19
CA THR A 45 1.32 -0.59 15.10
C THR A 45 1.36 0.14 13.75
N THR A 46 1.91 1.33 13.73
CA THR A 46 2.14 2.14 12.52
C THR A 46 3.61 2.20 12.14
N GLY A 47 4.49 1.60 12.94
CA GLY A 47 5.91 1.52 12.66
C GLY A 47 6.69 0.77 13.73
N PHE A 48 7.76 0.11 13.31
CA PHE A 48 8.61 -0.65 14.22
C PHE A 48 10.03 -0.82 13.67
N GLU A 49 10.95 -1.15 14.55
CA GLU A 49 12.30 -1.56 14.18
C GLU A 49 12.31 -3.04 13.80
N LEU A 50 13.03 -3.36 12.72
CA LEU A 50 13.22 -4.73 12.23
C LEU A 50 14.71 -4.95 11.91
N PRO A 51 15.48 -5.51 12.86
CA PRO A 51 16.91 -5.80 12.67
C PRO A 51 17.16 -6.78 11.52
N THR A 52 18.39 -6.81 11.00
CA THR A 52 18.83 -7.78 9.99
C THR A 52 18.52 -9.21 10.42
N GLY A 53 17.89 -9.98 9.54
CA GLY A 53 17.48 -11.37 9.76
C GLY A 53 16.24 -11.53 10.64
N ALA A 54 15.68 -10.46 11.19
CA ALA A 54 14.49 -10.52 12.02
C ALA A 54 13.21 -10.66 11.18
N THR A 55 12.20 -11.23 11.84
CA THR A 55 10.83 -11.37 11.31
C THR A 55 9.82 -10.88 12.34
N ARG A 56 8.77 -10.19 11.89
CA ARG A 56 7.66 -9.73 12.74
C ARG A 56 6.32 -9.86 12.01
N ALA A 57 5.30 -10.33 12.72
CA ALA A 57 3.93 -10.40 12.22
C ALA A 57 3.08 -9.22 12.72
N VAL A 58 2.18 -8.74 11.86
CA VAL A 58 1.18 -7.71 12.16
C VAL A 58 -0.17 -8.21 11.64
N GLN A 59 -1.21 -8.08 12.45
CA GLN A 59 -2.57 -8.47 12.10
C GLN A 59 -3.34 -7.28 11.52
N ALA A 60 -4.08 -7.53 10.44
CA ALA A 60 -5.03 -6.59 9.87
C ALA A 60 -6.44 -7.17 9.87
N PRO A 61 -7.46 -6.38 10.22
CA PRO A 61 -8.85 -6.84 10.15
C PRO A 61 -9.31 -7.01 8.69
N ALA A 62 -10.33 -7.83 8.47
CA ALA A 62 -11.00 -7.95 7.18
C ALA A 62 -11.43 -6.56 6.66
N GLY A 63 -11.26 -6.34 5.36
CA GLY A 63 -11.55 -5.06 4.71
C GLY A 63 -10.54 -3.95 4.99
N TRP A 64 -9.40 -4.27 5.65
CA TRP A 64 -8.34 -3.29 5.81
C TRP A 64 -7.77 -2.88 4.45
N SER A 65 -7.54 -1.58 4.28
CA SER A 65 -6.88 -1.02 3.12
C SER A 65 -5.81 -0.03 3.57
N GLY A 66 -4.65 -0.09 2.91
CA GLY A 66 -3.52 0.76 3.28
C GLY A 66 -2.25 0.35 2.57
N ARG A 67 -1.13 0.87 3.07
CA ARG A 67 0.18 0.61 2.49
C ARG A 67 1.24 0.42 3.56
N PHE A 68 2.22 -0.40 3.23
CA PHE A 68 3.44 -0.58 3.99
C PHE A 68 4.63 -0.04 3.21
N PHE A 69 5.62 0.43 3.94
CA PHE A 69 6.90 0.92 3.40
C PHE A 69 8.02 0.59 4.38
N ALA A 70 9.28 0.74 3.97
CA ALA A 70 10.40 0.57 4.89
C ALA A 70 11.29 1.81 4.87
N ARG A 71 11.48 2.39 6.03
CA ARG A 71 12.44 3.47 6.26
C ARG A 71 13.83 2.88 6.41
N THR A 72 14.85 3.56 5.92
CA THR A 72 16.26 3.14 6.04
C THR A 72 17.12 4.26 6.58
N GLY A 73 18.27 3.87 7.19
CA GLY A 73 19.22 4.84 7.76
C GLY A 73 18.61 5.68 8.87
N CYS A 74 17.75 5.07 9.70
CA CYS A 74 17.14 5.78 10.81
C CYS A 74 18.11 5.86 12.00
N THR A 75 18.03 6.98 12.71
CA THR A 75 18.70 7.19 13.98
C THR A 75 17.69 7.70 14.98
N PHE A 76 17.46 6.92 16.03
CA PHE A 76 16.58 7.27 17.15
C PHE A 76 17.41 7.38 18.43
N ASP A 77 17.14 8.40 19.23
CA ASP A 77 17.76 8.58 20.56
C ASP A 77 17.12 7.67 21.61
N SER A 78 17.61 7.74 22.84
CA SER A 78 17.10 6.94 23.96
C SER A 78 15.66 7.27 24.36
N SER A 79 15.12 8.41 23.92
CA SER A 79 13.71 8.80 24.11
C SER A 79 12.82 8.37 22.94
N GLY A 80 13.39 7.72 21.91
CA GLY A 80 12.69 7.23 20.73
C GLY A 80 12.42 8.32 19.68
N HIS A 81 13.04 9.51 19.81
CA HIS A 81 12.96 10.57 18.80
C HIS A 81 14.08 10.42 17.77
N GLY A 82 13.74 10.64 16.51
CA GLY A 82 14.72 10.52 15.44
C GLY A 82 14.15 10.75 14.06
N THR A 83 15.00 10.47 13.05
CA THR A 83 14.68 10.65 11.63
C THR A 83 15.29 9.50 10.83
N CYS A 84 14.85 9.34 9.59
CA CYS A 84 15.35 8.35 8.67
C CYS A 84 15.89 9.01 7.39
N ALA A 85 16.90 8.38 6.79
CA ALA A 85 17.51 8.89 5.57
C ALA A 85 16.59 8.73 4.34
N THR A 86 15.77 7.67 4.28
CA THR A 86 14.80 7.45 3.20
C THR A 86 13.44 7.04 3.74
N ALA A 87 12.39 7.39 3.02
CA ALA A 87 10.99 7.05 3.31
C ALA A 87 10.55 7.48 4.74
N ASP A 88 11.14 8.53 5.30
CA ASP A 88 10.78 9.04 6.63
C ASP A 88 9.30 9.44 6.65
N CYS A 89 8.57 9.02 7.68
CA CYS A 89 7.17 9.39 7.82
C CYS A 89 6.96 10.72 8.54
N GLY A 90 8.03 11.39 8.98
CA GLY A 90 7.97 12.72 9.59
C GLY A 90 7.36 12.76 10.99
N SER A 91 7.13 11.61 11.60
CA SER A 91 6.56 11.54 12.97
C SER A 91 7.57 11.93 14.04
N GLY A 92 8.86 11.91 13.71
CA GLY A 92 9.95 12.04 14.67
C GLY A 92 10.08 10.85 15.63
N GLN A 93 9.40 9.74 15.36
CA GLN A 93 9.30 8.56 16.23
C GLN A 93 9.40 7.26 15.41
N VAL A 94 9.58 6.12 16.11
CA VAL A 94 9.51 4.80 15.47
C VAL A 94 8.13 4.53 14.91
N GLU A 95 7.05 4.89 15.63
CA GLU A 95 5.68 4.82 15.13
C GLU A 95 5.40 6.00 14.17
N CYS A 96 4.77 5.73 13.04
CA CYS A 96 4.43 6.77 12.05
C CYS A 96 3.14 7.53 12.37
N ASN A 97 2.33 7.04 13.30
CA ASN A 97 1.14 7.72 13.83
C ASN A 97 0.16 8.22 12.75
N GLY A 98 -0.03 7.43 11.67
CA GLY A 98 -0.92 7.77 10.57
C GLY A 98 -0.30 8.68 9.49
N ALA A 99 1.02 8.87 9.53
CA ALA A 99 1.76 9.51 8.45
C ALA A 99 2.32 8.48 7.47
N GLY A 100 2.35 8.82 6.19
CA GLY A 100 2.95 8.01 5.12
C GLY A 100 4.42 8.30 4.93
N ALA A 101 5.08 7.48 4.09
CA ALA A 101 6.47 7.69 3.71
C ALA A 101 6.65 8.98 2.91
N ALA A 102 7.69 9.73 3.20
CA ALA A 102 8.16 10.77 2.28
C ALA A 102 8.84 10.10 1.08
N PRO A 103 8.47 10.45 -0.16
CA PRO A 103 9.14 9.96 -1.35
C PRO A 103 10.63 10.38 -1.39
N PRO A 104 11.52 9.57 -2.01
CA PRO A 104 11.27 8.32 -2.71
C PRO A 104 11.02 7.14 -1.76
N ALA A 105 9.99 6.33 -2.05
CA ALA A 105 9.65 5.17 -1.24
C ALA A 105 9.06 4.04 -2.09
N THR A 106 9.53 2.82 -1.86
CA THR A 106 8.87 1.60 -2.34
C THR A 106 7.69 1.29 -1.44
N LEU A 107 6.50 1.10 -2.01
CA LEU A 107 5.28 0.82 -1.27
C LEU A 107 4.77 -0.59 -1.57
N ALA A 108 4.24 -1.29 -0.56
CA ALA A 108 3.39 -2.45 -0.73
C ALA A 108 1.96 -2.02 -0.37
N GLU A 109 1.06 -2.05 -1.34
CA GLU A 109 -0.30 -1.53 -1.21
C GLU A 109 -1.31 -2.67 -1.18
N PHE A 110 -2.34 -2.54 -0.34
CA PHE A 110 -3.33 -3.59 -0.11
C PHE A 110 -4.74 -3.02 0.02
N THR A 111 -5.70 -3.77 -0.52
CA THR A 111 -7.11 -3.68 -0.17
C THR A 111 -7.59 -5.09 0.08
N LEU A 112 -7.79 -5.43 1.35
CA LEU A 112 -8.22 -6.76 1.76
C LEU A 112 -9.70 -6.99 1.52
N ALA A 113 -10.04 -8.24 1.24
CA ALA A 113 -11.41 -8.69 1.18
C ALA A 113 -12.19 -8.29 2.44
N GLY A 114 -13.43 -7.90 2.25
CA GLY A 114 -14.33 -7.43 3.31
C GLY A 114 -15.78 -7.67 2.92
N PRO A 115 -16.73 -7.06 3.63
CA PRO A 115 -18.15 -7.31 3.37
C PRO A 115 -18.61 -7.00 1.93
N SER A 116 -17.89 -6.15 1.21
CA SER A 116 -18.21 -5.73 -0.17
C SER A 116 -17.36 -6.40 -1.25
N SER A 117 -16.32 -7.16 -0.89
CA SER A 117 -15.42 -7.84 -1.83
C SER A 117 -14.95 -9.16 -1.23
N SER A 118 -14.98 -10.23 -2.03
CA SER A 118 -14.42 -11.54 -1.66
C SER A 118 -12.97 -11.73 -2.11
N GLN A 119 -12.33 -10.65 -2.56
CA GLN A 119 -11.02 -10.71 -3.19
C GLN A 119 -10.14 -9.61 -2.63
N ASP A 120 -8.89 -9.99 -2.29
CA ASP A 120 -7.84 -9.05 -1.98
C ASP A 120 -7.26 -8.48 -3.26
N PHE A 121 -6.84 -7.20 -3.21
CA PHE A 121 -6.01 -6.54 -4.21
C PHE A 121 -4.71 -6.13 -3.55
N TYR A 122 -3.60 -6.35 -4.24
CA TYR A 122 -2.28 -5.96 -3.74
C TYR A 122 -1.30 -5.70 -4.87
N ASP A 123 -0.31 -4.88 -4.57
CA ASP A 123 0.79 -4.57 -5.47
C ASP A 123 2.04 -4.10 -4.72
N VAL A 124 3.14 -3.99 -5.47
CA VAL A 124 4.30 -3.20 -5.07
C VAL A 124 4.44 -2.03 -6.02
N SER A 125 4.48 -0.82 -5.47
CA SER A 125 4.46 0.43 -6.22
C SER A 125 5.82 1.16 -6.15
N LEU A 126 6.27 1.63 -7.32
CA LEU A 126 7.40 2.52 -7.51
C LEU A 126 6.94 3.88 -8.06
N VAL A 127 5.66 4.17 -7.98
CA VAL A 127 5.08 5.47 -8.41
C VAL A 127 5.65 6.61 -7.59
N ASP A 128 5.87 6.38 -6.30
CA ASP A 128 6.51 7.32 -5.37
C ASP A 128 8.04 7.13 -5.32
N GLY A 129 8.63 6.49 -6.35
CA GLY A 129 10.05 6.20 -6.41
C GLY A 129 10.44 4.88 -5.74
N TYR A 130 11.74 4.71 -5.52
CA TYR A 130 12.33 3.50 -4.97
C TYR A 130 13.37 3.85 -3.91
N ASN A 131 13.32 3.18 -2.77
CA ASN A 131 14.38 3.26 -1.76
C ASN A 131 14.97 1.90 -1.39
N ILE A 132 14.16 0.83 -1.42
CA ILE A 132 14.56 -0.51 -0.99
C ILE A 132 13.89 -1.59 -1.83
N ALA A 133 14.59 -2.70 -2.07
CA ALA A 133 14.00 -3.88 -2.69
C ALA A 133 12.94 -4.52 -1.79
N MET A 134 11.78 -4.83 -2.36
CA MET A 134 10.62 -5.36 -1.64
C MET A 134 9.92 -6.43 -2.46
N LEU A 135 9.56 -7.53 -1.80
CA LEU A 135 8.79 -8.64 -2.37
C LEU A 135 7.56 -8.90 -1.50
N VAL A 136 6.42 -9.06 -2.14
CA VAL A 136 5.15 -9.48 -1.53
C VAL A 136 4.78 -10.85 -2.07
N GLU A 137 4.55 -11.81 -1.17
CA GLU A 137 4.12 -13.17 -1.47
C GLU A 137 2.86 -13.47 -0.67
N ALA A 138 1.80 -13.87 -1.38
CA ALA A 138 0.56 -14.30 -0.75
C ALA A 138 0.60 -15.80 -0.46
N SER A 139 -0.01 -16.24 0.63
CA SER A 139 -0.30 -17.65 0.86
C SER A 139 -1.32 -18.18 -0.14
N GLY A 140 -1.55 -19.50 -0.16
CA GLY A 140 -2.61 -20.09 -1.00
C GLY A 140 -2.30 -20.13 -2.50
N GLY A 141 -1.06 -19.83 -2.91
CA GLY A 141 -0.63 -19.95 -4.32
C GLY A 141 -0.99 -18.75 -5.19
N CYS A 142 -1.43 -17.63 -4.61
CA CYS A 142 -1.63 -16.39 -5.34
C CYS A 142 -0.29 -15.80 -5.81
N ALA A 143 -0.33 -14.97 -6.83
CA ALA A 143 0.86 -14.54 -7.54
C ALA A 143 1.69 -13.55 -6.69
N ALA A 144 3.00 -13.78 -6.56
CA ALA A 144 3.89 -12.83 -5.91
C ALA A 144 4.11 -11.56 -6.76
N THR A 145 4.36 -10.42 -6.11
CA THR A 145 4.71 -9.16 -6.77
C THR A 145 5.89 -8.49 -6.07
N GLY A 146 6.59 -7.61 -6.75
CA GLY A 146 7.67 -6.86 -6.13
C GLY A 146 8.85 -6.55 -7.05
N CYS A 147 9.83 -5.89 -6.45
CA CYS A 147 11.09 -5.50 -7.04
C CYS A 147 12.25 -6.03 -6.19
N ALA A 148 12.93 -7.06 -6.66
CA ALA A 148 14.11 -7.62 -5.97
C ALA A 148 15.43 -7.01 -6.44
N VAL A 149 15.39 -6.15 -7.45
CA VAL A 149 16.59 -5.48 -8.00
C VAL A 149 16.91 -4.25 -7.16
N ASP A 150 18.18 -4.04 -6.87
CA ASP A 150 18.67 -2.78 -6.28
C ASP A 150 18.70 -1.70 -7.37
N LEU A 151 17.63 -0.91 -7.42
CA LEU A 151 17.47 0.18 -8.39
C LEU A 151 18.33 1.40 -8.05
N ASN A 152 18.76 1.58 -6.81
CA ASN A 152 19.61 2.70 -6.43
C ASN A 152 20.92 2.70 -7.23
N ARG A 153 21.48 1.52 -7.46
CA ARG A 153 22.71 1.34 -8.28
C ARG A 153 22.52 1.64 -9.77
N ARG A 154 21.29 1.62 -10.27
CA ARG A 154 20.93 1.87 -11.67
C ARG A 154 20.18 3.19 -11.86
N CYS A 155 20.03 3.96 -10.80
CA CYS A 155 19.28 5.19 -10.81
C CYS A 155 19.98 6.25 -11.69
N PRO A 156 19.28 6.84 -12.65
CA PRO A 156 19.80 7.98 -13.42
C PRO A 156 20.21 9.12 -12.49
N ALA A 157 21.24 9.86 -12.86
CA ALA A 157 21.80 10.90 -12.01
C ALA A 157 20.76 11.96 -11.61
N GLU A 158 19.86 12.33 -12.51
CA GLU A 158 18.80 13.32 -12.29
C GLU A 158 17.67 12.84 -11.36
N LEU A 159 17.54 11.52 -11.16
CA LEU A 159 16.57 10.91 -10.22
C LEU A 159 17.20 10.53 -8.88
N ARG A 160 18.51 10.55 -8.77
CA ARG A 160 19.25 10.05 -7.62
C ARG A 160 19.08 10.95 -6.39
N VAL A 161 18.93 10.33 -5.23
CA VAL A 161 18.91 10.97 -3.91
C VAL A 161 20.03 10.38 -3.06
N GLY A 162 20.84 11.24 -2.42
CA GLY A 162 22.00 10.85 -1.63
C GLY A 162 23.28 10.77 -2.46
N ASP A 163 24.42 10.56 -1.76
CA ASP A 163 25.74 10.54 -2.34
C ASP A 163 26.14 9.15 -2.90
N GLY A 164 27.14 9.11 -3.77
CA GLY A 164 27.68 7.88 -4.34
C GLY A 164 26.67 7.15 -5.23
N ASP A 165 26.40 5.87 -4.94
CA ASP A 165 25.42 5.05 -5.67
C ASP A 165 23.96 5.46 -5.38
N GLY A 166 23.75 6.48 -4.53
CA GLY A 166 22.46 6.96 -4.08
C GLY A 166 21.87 6.12 -2.95
N GLN A 167 21.00 6.74 -2.16
CA GLN A 167 20.24 6.07 -1.11
C GLN A 167 18.80 5.74 -1.55
N ALA A 168 18.30 6.47 -2.54
CA ALA A 168 16.97 6.29 -3.13
C ALA A 168 16.95 6.84 -4.57
N CYS A 169 15.94 6.43 -5.33
CA CYS A 169 15.72 6.81 -6.72
C CYS A 169 14.31 7.40 -6.86
N ARG A 170 14.23 8.69 -7.22
CA ARG A 170 12.94 9.37 -7.42
C ARG A 170 12.21 8.82 -8.64
N SER A 171 10.89 8.85 -8.59
CA SER A 171 10.11 8.76 -9.84
C SER A 171 10.29 10.04 -10.65
N ALA A 172 9.92 10.00 -11.94
CA ALA A 172 9.94 11.20 -12.76
C ALA A 172 8.98 12.27 -12.24
N CYS A 173 7.83 11.86 -11.68
CA CYS A 173 6.91 12.79 -11.03
C CYS A 173 7.57 13.50 -9.85
N GLU A 174 8.22 12.77 -8.98
CA GLU A 174 8.90 13.32 -7.82
C GLU A 174 10.07 14.24 -8.21
N ALA A 175 10.83 13.88 -9.25
CA ALA A 175 12.00 14.65 -9.67
C ALA A 175 11.63 15.93 -10.42
N PHE A 176 10.63 15.91 -11.29
CA PHE A 176 10.35 17.00 -12.23
C PHE A 176 9.02 17.72 -11.96
N GLY A 177 8.05 17.10 -11.27
CA GLY A 177 6.78 17.70 -10.88
C GLY A 177 5.84 18.05 -12.04
N THR A 178 6.13 17.61 -13.26
CA THR A 178 5.31 17.99 -14.43
C THR A 178 4.05 17.14 -14.54
N PRO A 179 2.94 17.69 -15.02
CA PRO A 179 1.65 16.99 -15.12
C PRO A 179 1.72 15.67 -15.89
N GLU A 180 2.55 15.57 -16.91
CA GLU A 180 2.71 14.37 -17.75
C GLU A 180 3.38 13.21 -16.98
N TYR A 181 4.36 13.50 -16.14
CA TYR A 181 4.99 12.47 -15.30
C TYR A 181 4.16 12.11 -14.09
N CYS A 182 3.36 13.06 -13.59
CA CYS A 182 2.52 12.87 -12.41
C CYS A 182 1.10 12.38 -12.74
N CYS A 183 0.77 12.18 -14.02
CA CYS A 183 -0.57 11.80 -14.46
C CYS A 183 -1.66 12.71 -13.88
N LYS A 184 -1.46 14.04 -13.96
CA LYS A 184 -2.36 15.05 -13.39
C LYS A 184 -2.91 15.99 -14.47
N GLY A 185 -4.01 16.70 -14.17
CA GLY A 185 -4.61 17.65 -15.08
C GLY A 185 -4.99 17.02 -16.43
N ALA A 186 -4.45 17.50 -17.54
CA ALA A 186 -4.72 16.97 -18.88
C ALA A 186 -4.26 15.50 -19.07
N TYR A 187 -3.39 15.01 -18.18
CA TYR A 187 -2.86 13.65 -18.19
C TYR A 187 -3.51 12.74 -17.13
N ALA A 188 -4.64 13.12 -16.55
CA ALA A 188 -5.27 12.37 -15.45
C ALA A 188 -6.09 11.14 -15.90
N ASN A 189 -5.70 10.49 -16.99
CA ASN A 189 -6.34 9.26 -17.48
C ASN A 189 -5.34 8.38 -18.25
N PRO A 190 -5.59 7.06 -18.38
CA PRO A 190 -4.67 6.14 -19.07
C PRO A 190 -4.52 6.39 -20.56
N GLY A 191 -5.47 7.10 -21.19
CA GLY A 191 -5.39 7.48 -22.59
C GLY A 191 -4.38 8.58 -22.87
N THR A 192 -4.15 9.47 -21.93
CA THR A 192 -3.27 10.64 -22.04
C THR A 192 -1.98 10.51 -21.25
N CYS A 193 -1.97 9.85 -20.09
CA CYS A 193 -0.75 9.57 -19.36
C CYS A 193 -0.08 8.29 -19.88
N ARG A 194 1.08 8.44 -20.50
CA ARG A 194 1.84 7.34 -21.10
C ARG A 194 3.10 7.04 -20.29
N PRO A 195 3.60 5.78 -20.34
CA PRO A 195 4.88 5.45 -19.71
C PRO A 195 6.00 6.35 -20.21
N SER A 196 6.73 6.98 -19.30
CA SER A 196 7.94 7.75 -19.62
C SER A 196 9.14 6.82 -19.80
N VAL A 197 10.25 7.35 -20.30
CA VAL A 197 11.53 6.60 -20.36
C VAL A 197 11.99 6.16 -18.96
N TYR A 198 11.68 6.95 -17.93
CA TYR A 198 12.02 6.64 -16.54
C TYR A 198 11.13 5.52 -15.98
N SER A 199 9.81 5.58 -16.20
CA SER A 199 8.91 4.51 -15.76
C SER A 199 9.20 3.21 -16.51
N GLN A 200 9.56 3.26 -17.80
CA GLN A 200 9.98 2.09 -18.56
C GLN A 200 11.27 1.48 -18.00
N MET A 201 12.22 2.28 -17.53
CA MET A 201 13.41 1.78 -16.84
C MET A 201 13.03 1.03 -15.56
N PHE A 202 12.18 1.60 -14.71
CA PHE A 202 11.67 0.91 -13.52
C PHE A 202 10.94 -0.38 -13.88
N LYS A 203 10.04 -0.33 -14.87
CA LYS A 203 9.30 -1.51 -15.35
C LYS A 203 10.18 -2.61 -15.88
N SER A 204 11.23 -2.26 -16.64
CA SER A 204 12.18 -3.23 -17.19
C SER A 204 12.95 -3.96 -16.08
N ALA A 205 13.26 -3.28 -15.00
CA ALA A 205 13.95 -3.86 -13.85
C ALA A 205 13.00 -4.63 -12.93
N CYS A 206 11.76 -4.16 -12.77
CA CYS A 206 10.74 -4.70 -11.85
C CYS A 206 9.40 -4.90 -12.58
N PRO A 207 9.29 -5.92 -13.46
CA PRO A 207 8.16 -6.07 -14.38
C PRO A 207 6.79 -6.26 -13.71
N ARG A 208 6.78 -6.62 -12.42
CA ARG A 208 5.56 -6.89 -11.64
C ARG A 208 5.22 -5.77 -10.67
N SER A 209 5.95 -4.65 -10.68
CA SER A 209 5.67 -3.48 -9.83
C SER A 209 5.08 -2.35 -10.66
N TYR A 210 4.26 -1.50 -10.03
CA TYR A 210 3.85 -0.25 -10.67
C TYR A 210 5.06 0.64 -10.92
N SER A 211 5.14 1.18 -12.12
CA SER A 211 6.19 2.11 -12.53
C SER A 211 5.66 3.52 -12.81
N TYR A 212 4.35 3.67 -12.98
CA TYR A 212 3.62 4.92 -13.10
C TYR A 212 2.12 4.67 -12.79
N ALA A 213 1.32 5.72 -12.64
CA ALA A 213 -0.03 5.65 -12.07
C ALA A 213 -1.06 4.79 -12.84
N PHE A 214 -0.86 4.52 -14.12
CA PHE A 214 -1.78 3.71 -14.94
C PHE A 214 -1.12 2.43 -15.49
N ASP A 215 -0.31 1.77 -14.65
CA ASP A 215 0.40 0.53 -14.98
C ASP A 215 -0.37 -0.74 -14.56
N ASP A 216 -1.69 -0.62 -14.36
CA ASP A 216 -2.57 -1.64 -13.79
C ASP A 216 -2.47 -3.04 -14.44
N PRO A 217 -2.45 -3.20 -15.78
CA PRO A 217 -2.59 -4.52 -16.39
C PRO A 217 -1.52 -5.54 -15.99
N THR A 218 -0.36 -5.07 -15.54
CA THR A 218 0.79 -5.93 -15.21
C THR A 218 1.24 -5.81 -13.77
N SER A 219 0.61 -4.95 -12.99
CA SER A 219 1.10 -4.54 -11.67
C SER A 219 0.13 -4.82 -10.55
N THR A 220 -1.19 -4.87 -10.80
CA THR A 220 -2.21 -5.25 -9.83
C THR A 220 -2.34 -6.76 -9.76
N PHE A 221 -2.36 -7.29 -8.55
CA PHE A 221 -2.56 -8.72 -8.27
C PHE A 221 -3.75 -8.90 -7.34
N THR A 222 -4.37 -10.08 -7.46
CA THR A 222 -5.54 -10.42 -6.66
C THR A 222 -5.38 -11.80 -6.04
N CYS A 223 -6.00 -11.97 -4.86
CA CYS A 223 -6.10 -13.26 -4.20
C CYS A 223 -7.54 -13.48 -3.74
N THR A 224 -8.11 -14.62 -4.09
CA THR A 224 -9.48 -14.99 -3.69
C THR A 224 -9.43 -15.98 -2.54
N GLY A 225 -10.21 -15.73 -1.50
CA GLY A 225 -10.23 -16.51 -0.25
C GLY A 225 -9.21 -15.95 0.78
N PRO A 226 -9.20 -16.52 1.98
CA PRO A 226 -8.34 -16.03 3.06
C PRO A 226 -6.87 -16.23 2.68
N ALA A 227 -6.10 -15.15 2.73
CA ALA A 227 -4.68 -15.15 2.46
C ALA A 227 -3.92 -14.40 3.54
N ASP A 228 -2.73 -14.92 3.89
CA ASP A 228 -1.71 -14.22 4.64
C ASP A 228 -0.63 -13.75 3.67
N TYR A 229 0.11 -12.72 4.04
CA TYR A 229 1.11 -12.10 3.18
C TYR A 229 2.48 -12.04 3.85
N SER A 230 3.51 -12.41 3.10
CA SER A 230 4.91 -12.19 3.48
C SER A 230 5.46 -10.99 2.74
N ILE A 231 6.03 -10.03 3.46
CA ILE A 231 6.69 -8.84 2.92
C ILE A 231 8.17 -8.95 3.25
N THR A 232 8.99 -9.20 2.23
CA THR A 232 10.43 -9.39 2.40
C THR A 232 11.18 -8.18 1.87
N PHE A 233 11.99 -7.56 2.72
CA PHE A 233 12.92 -6.50 2.33
C PHE A 233 14.25 -7.10 1.91
N CYS A 234 14.85 -6.57 0.82
CA CYS A 234 16.09 -7.06 0.20
C CYS A 234 16.05 -8.57 -0.10
N PRO A 235 15.04 -9.08 -0.83
CA PRO A 235 14.96 -10.50 -1.16
C PRO A 235 16.15 -10.92 -2.04
N ASP A 236 16.59 -12.17 -1.89
CA ASP A 236 17.75 -12.72 -2.63
C ASP A 236 17.48 -12.90 -4.13
N SER A 237 16.22 -13.06 -4.52
CA SER A 237 15.80 -13.27 -5.91
C SER A 237 14.35 -12.84 -6.13
N THR A 238 14.02 -12.49 -7.38
CA THR A 238 12.64 -12.36 -7.84
C THR A 238 11.94 -13.72 -7.82
N PRO A 239 10.62 -13.76 -7.53
CA PRO A 239 9.85 -14.99 -7.63
C PRO A 239 10.01 -15.58 -9.02
N SER A 240 10.37 -16.87 -9.07
CA SER A 240 10.47 -17.58 -10.34
C SER A 240 9.10 -17.63 -11.01
N GLN A 241 9.01 -17.26 -12.29
CA GLN A 241 7.80 -17.40 -13.11
C GLN A 241 7.36 -18.88 -13.29
N LYS A 242 8.06 -19.81 -12.67
CA LYS A 242 7.85 -21.25 -12.80
C LYS A 242 6.71 -21.80 -11.94
N ALA A 243 6.21 -21.04 -10.97
CA ALA A 243 5.16 -21.50 -10.05
C ALA A 243 3.72 -21.44 -10.62
N THR A 244 3.51 -20.87 -11.81
CA THR A 244 2.16 -20.71 -12.41
C THR A 244 1.91 -21.62 -13.62
N ARG A 245 2.70 -22.67 -13.83
CA ARG A 245 2.60 -23.53 -15.03
C ARG A 245 2.17 -24.97 -14.78
N ASP A 246 1.56 -25.28 -13.66
CA ASP A 246 1.00 -26.62 -13.43
C ASP A 246 -0.47 -26.52 -13.03
N SER A 247 -1.32 -26.19 -14.01
CA SER A 247 -2.74 -26.62 -14.06
C SER A 247 -3.33 -26.17 -15.39
N THR A 248 -2.99 -26.82 -16.47
CA THR A 248 -3.91 -27.20 -17.57
C THR A 248 -3.10 -27.78 -18.71
N THR A 249 -2.97 -29.11 -18.72
CA THR A 249 -2.67 -29.88 -19.92
C THR A 249 -3.93 -29.88 -20.77
N THR A 250 -3.97 -29.10 -21.84
CA THR A 250 -4.79 -29.43 -23.00
C THR A 250 -4.09 -28.90 -24.26
N SER A 251 -3.81 -29.83 -25.14
CA SER A 251 -3.16 -29.77 -26.43
C SER A 251 -3.48 -28.56 -27.29
N ALA A 252 -2.40 -27.96 -27.83
CA ALA A 252 -2.47 -26.96 -28.88
C ALA A 252 -2.77 -27.55 -30.24
N PRO A 253 -3.54 -26.89 -31.09
CA PRO A 253 -3.40 -27.01 -32.54
C PRO A 253 -2.67 -25.79 -33.12
N LYS A 254 -1.83 -26.12 -34.05
CA LYS A 254 -0.92 -25.35 -34.87
C LYS A 254 -1.62 -24.18 -35.59
N ALA A 255 -1.07 -23.00 -35.49
CA ALA A 255 -1.53 -21.80 -36.17
C ALA A 255 -1.38 -21.88 -37.68
N LYS A 256 -2.45 -21.51 -38.39
CA LYS A 256 -2.41 -20.96 -39.75
C LYS A 256 -2.93 -19.52 -39.68
N GLY A 257 -2.13 -18.63 -40.21
CA GLY A 257 -2.48 -17.23 -40.28
C GLY A 257 -3.63 -16.95 -41.26
N VAL A 258 -4.46 -16.00 -40.89
CA VAL A 258 -5.33 -15.21 -41.79
C VAL A 258 -5.40 -13.80 -41.28
N VAL A 259 -5.26 -12.89 -42.22
CA VAL A 259 -5.32 -11.43 -42.10
C VAL A 259 -6.78 -11.00 -42.26
N LEU A 260 -7.13 -9.86 -41.62
CA LEU A 260 -8.13 -8.83 -41.94
C LEU A 260 -9.48 -8.80 -41.25
N GLU A 261 -9.70 -7.59 -40.85
CA GLU A 261 -10.82 -6.64 -40.94
C GLU A 261 -11.87 -6.59 -39.84
N GLY A 262 -11.88 -5.42 -39.22
CA GLY A 262 -12.93 -4.45 -39.06
C GLY A 262 -14.22 -4.89 -38.38
N GLY A 263 -14.52 -4.27 -37.26
CA GLY A 263 -15.87 -4.24 -36.73
C GLY A 263 -15.91 -3.72 -35.29
N GLY A 264 -16.39 -2.50 -35.10
CA GLY A 264 -16.60 -1.85 -33.83
C GLY A 264 -17.59 -2.60 -32.95
N GLY A 265 -17.38 -2.50 -31.66
CA GLY A 265 -18.29 -2.95 -30.59
C GLY A 265 -17.94 -2.22 -29.32
N GLU A 266 -18.72 -1.19 -28.98
CA GLU A 266 -18.74 -0.52 -27.70
C GLU A 266 -19.05 -1.54 -26.60
N GLY A 267 -18.18 -1.64 -25.63
CA GLY A 267 -18.42 -2.34 -24.37
C GLY A 267 -17.67 -1.57 -23.28
N GLY A 268 -18.37 -0.63 -22.63
CA GLY A 268 -17.85 0.10 -21.49
C GLY A 268 -17.49 -0.86 -20.37
N SER A 269 -16.24 -0.86 -20.00
CA SER A 269 -15.74 -1.38 -18.72
C SER A 269 -15.31 -0.17 -17.92
N GLU A 270 -16.15 0.22 -16.96
CA GLU A 270 -15.81 1.17 -15.91
C GLU A 270 -14.80 0.50 -14.97
N GLY A 271 -13.55 0.47 -15.37
CA GLY A 271 -12.40 0.20 -14.50
C GLY A 271 -11.91 1.52 -13.95
N GLU A 272 -12.58 2.08 -12.96
CA GLU A 272 -11.98 3.16 -12.19
C GLU A 272 -10.72 2.62 -11.53
N SER A 273 -9.56 3.22 -11.90
CA SER A 273 -8.28 2.89 -11.27
C SER A 273 -8.41 3.13 -9.76
N TRP A 274 -8.44 2.06 -8.98
CA TRP A 274 -8.53 2.12 -7.51
C TRP A 274 -7.35 2.89 -6.89
N LEU A 275 -6.21 2.98 -7.61
CA LEU A 275 -5.06 3.80 -7.23
C LEU A 275 -5.36 5.31 -7.24
N ALA A 276 -6.32 5.78 -8.07
CA ALA A 276 -6.68 7.19 -8.06
C ALA A 276 -7.26 7.63 -6.72
N SER A 277 -7.91 6.73 -5.99
CA SER A 277 -8.40 6.99 -4.62
C SER A 277 -7.30 6.96 -3.57
N LEU A 278 -6.18 6.26 -3.81
CA LEU A 278 -5.03 6.19 -2.91
C LEU A 278 -4.12 7.43 -3.01
N ALA A 279 -4.06 8.08 -4.16
CA ALA A 279 -3.19 9.24 -4.40
C ALA A 279 -3.65 10.53 -3.69
N VAL A 280 -4.87 10.59 -3.15
CA VAL A 280 -5.42 11.80 -2.50
C VAL A 280 -4.91 11.99 -1.05
N GLY A 281 -4.22 11.00 -0.48
CA GLY A 281 -3.79 11.01 0.93
C GLY A 281 -2.41 11.61 1.23
N SER A 282 -1.59 11.95 0.24
CA SER A 282 -0.20 12.41 0.45
C SER A 282 0.03 13.91 0.26
N GLY A 283 -0.99 14.75 0.48
CA GLY A 283 -0.86 16.20 0.53
C GLY A 283 -0.29 16.66 1.88
N ALA A 284 0.98 17.05 1.94
CA ALA A 284 1.52 17.80 3.05
C ALA A 284 0.68 19.07 3.29
N PRO A 285 0.42 19.49 4.53
CA PRO A 285 -0.34 20.68 4.79
C PRO A 285 0.46 21.92 4.37
N SER A 286 0.05 22.55 3.27
CA SER A 286 0.45 23.90 2.91
C SER A 286 0.03 24.82 4.06
N ARG A 287 0.99 25.47 4.71
CA ARG A 287 0.74 26.52 5.69
C ARG A 287 0.14 27.74 5.00
N THR A 288 -1.17 27.75 4.86
CA THR A 288 -1.91 28.98 4.58
C THR A 288 -2.31 29.60 5.91
N ARG A 289 -1.76 30.78 6.20
CA ARG A 289 -2.22 31.66 7.28
C ARG A 289 -3.68 31.99 7.02
N VAL A 290 -4.57 31.47 7.84
CA VAL A 290 -5.95 31.94 7.90
C VAL A 290 -6.07 32.86 9.08
N SER A 291 -6.39 34.13 8.77
CA SER A 291 -6.77 35.16 9.72
C SER A 291 -8.03 34.76 10.49
N ILE A 292 -7.95 34.96 11.77
CA ILE A 292 -9.02 34.80 12.76
C ILE A 292 -10.18 35.75 12.44
N LEU A 293 -11.36 35.19 12.18
CA LEU A 293 -12.61 35.89 12.43
C LEU A 293 -13.44 35.04 13.40
N HIS A 294 -13.49 35.51 14.63
CA HIS A 294 -14.45 35.10 15.64
C HIS A 294 -15.87 35.34 15.14
N GLN A 295 -16.73 34.32 15.19
CA GLN A 295 -18.11 34.55 15.65
C GLN A 295 -18.72 33.25 16.18
N ALA A 296 -19.36 33.40 17.30
CA ALA A 296 -20.00 32.48 18.19
C ALA A 296 -21.12 31.65 17.56
N SER A 297 -21.23 30.38 17.99
CA SER A 297 -22.52 29.70 18.18
C SER A 297 -22.35 28.62 19.26
N LEU A 298 -22.44 29.05 20.48
CA LEU A 298 -22.85 28.26 21.64
C LEU A 298 -24.37 28.27 21.64
N THR A 299 -25.02 27.13 21.42
CA THR A 299 -26.28 26.70 22.07
C THR A 299 -26.75 25.44 21.30
N LEU A 300 -26.81 24.33 21.99
CA LEU A 300 -27.68 23.14 21.78
C LEU A 300 -26.94 21.83 22.10
N PHE A 301 -26.48 21.69 23.34
CA PHE A 301 -26.21 20.39 23.95
C PHE A 301 -26.44 20.47 25.47
N SER A 302 -27.69 20.69 25.88
CA SER A 302 -28.05 20.69 27.33
C SER A 302 -29.51 20.30 27.58
N THR A 303 -30.12 19.41 26.80
CA THR A 303 -31.50 19.00 27.13
C THR A 303 -31.73 17.48 27.10
N THR A 304 -30.73 16.63 26.80
CA THR A 304 -30.92 15.19 26.81
C THR A 304 -30.37 14.45 28.04
N VAL A 305 -29.61 15.09 28.90
CA VAL A 305 -29.08 14.46 30.13
C VAL A 305 -30.06 14.64 31.32
N ALA A 306 -30.98 15.60 31.28
CA ALA A 306 -31.93 15.85 32.39
C ALA A 306 -33.13 14.88 32.41
N ILE A 307 -33.42 14.16 31.34
CA ILE A 307 -34.57 13.22 31.29
C ILE A 307 -34.22 11.84 31.78
N PHE A 308 -32.93 11.45 31.80
CA PHE A 308 -32.52 10.11 32.26
C PHE A 308 -32.33 9.96 33.76
N LEU A 309 -32.29 11.07 34.50
CA LEU A 309 -32.16 11.06 35.98
C LEU A 309 -33.50 11.14 36.72
N LEU A 310 -34.62 11.32 36.02
CA LEU A 310 -35.96 11.37 36.64
C LEU A 310 -36.67 10.00 36.63
N PHE A 311 -36.14 8.96 36.00
CA PHE A 311 -36.72 7.60 35.97
C PHE A 311 -36.05 6.59 36.91
N LEU A 312 -35.04 7.00 37.69
CA LEU A 312 -34.41 6.09 38.67
C LEU A 312 -34.69 6.47 40.14
N GLY A 313 -35.75 7.26 40.37
CA GLY A 313 -36.10 7.74 41.71
C GLY A 313 -37.43 7.25 42.23
N PHE A 314 -38.03 6.18 41.72
CA PHE A 314 -39.20 5.54 42.29
C PHE A 314 -39.20 4.03 42.10
N CYS A 315 -38.51 3.32 42.97
CA CYS A 315 -38.93 2.03 43.58
C CYS A 315 -37.94 1.70 44.70
#